data_d7b1de15740edc1ef2226477ff33d64f
#
_entry.id   d7b1de15740edc1ef2226477ff33d64f
#
_cell.length_a   1.000
_cell.length_b   1.000
_cell.length_c   1.000
_cell.angle_alpha   90.00
_cell.angle_beta   90.00
_cell.angle_gamma   90.00
#
_symmetry.space_group_name_H-M   'P 1'
#
loop_
_entity.id
_entity.type
_entity.pdbx_description
1 polymer ?
#
loop_
_entity_poly.entity_id
_entity_poly.type
_entity_poly.pdbx_seq_one_letter_code
_entity_poly.pdbx_strand_id
1 'polypeptide(L)'
;ISLPILDWGRGKGQVRVARSNRDLVYTQVEQSRTDFELNVRKLVKQFNLQTQRVRIAARTDETAQRRNEVARKLYILGKSTILDLNASIAEKDTARRNYVSALYNYWSLYYTLRSMTLYDFERNMLLTEDYNLLIE
;
A
#
# COMPACT_ATOMS: atom_id res chain seq x y z
N ILE A 1 40.83 1.89 45.29
CA ILE A 1 41.06 1.97 43.81
C ILE A 1 41.73 0.65 43.43
N SER A 2 40.98 -0.35 42.93
CA SER A 2 41.56 -1.59 42.41
C SER A 2 41.95 -1.36 40.96
N LEU A 3 43.26 -1.20 40.73
CA LEU A 3 43.82 -1.21 39.39
C LEU A 3 44.06 -2.68 38.97
N PRO A 4 43.39 -3.22 37.96
CA PRO A 4 43.68 -4.57 37.49
C PRO A 4 44.99 -4.55 36.69
N ILE A 5 46.10 -4.84 37.37
CA ILE A 5 47.44 -4.82 36.75
C ILE A 5 47.68 -6.02 35.84
N LEU A 6 46.87 -7.08 35.98
CA LEU A 6 46.95 -8.30 35.15
C LEU A 6 45.55 -8.76 34.74
N ASP A 7 45.06 -8.24 33.63
CA ASP A 7 43.71 -8.54 33.09
C ASP A 7 43.73 -9.73 32.09
N TRP A 8 44.83 -10.50 32.00
CA TRP A 8 44.98 -11.71 31.16
C TRP A 8 44.17 -11.65 29.83
N GLY A 9 44.09 -10.49 29.17
CA GLY A 9 43.38 -10.31 27.92
C GLY A 9 41.86 -10.15 27.99
N ARG A 10 41.23 -10.12 29.19
CA ARG A 10 39.78 -9.89 29.38
C ARG A 10 39.33 -8.55 28.76
N GLY A 11 40.07 -7.47 28.98
CA GLY A 11 39.76 -6.17 28.41
C GLY A 11 39.81 -6.19 26.88
N LYS A 12 40.82 -6.85 26.31
CA LYS A 12 40.86 -7.04 24.82
C LYS A 12 39.70 -7.89 24.32
N GLY A 13 39.30 -8.92 25.06
CA GLY A 13 38.13 -9.75 24.75
C GLY A 13 36.84 -8.95 24.77
N GLN A 14 36.62 -8.14 25.81
CA GLN A 14 35.44 -7.27 25.92
C GLN A 14 35.36 -6.24 24.80
N VAL A 15 36.47 -5.60 24.45
CA VAL A 15 36.54 -4.67 23.30
C VAL A 15 36.23 -5.38 21.96
N ARG A 16 36.70 -6.61 21.79
CA ARG A 16 36.40 -7.41 20.59
C ARG A 16 34.91 -7.73 20.51
N VAL A 17 34.29 -8.17 21.61
CA VAL A 17 32.85 -8.45 21.70
C VAL A 17 32.06 -7.18 21.42
N ALA A 18 32.43 -6.05 22.04
CA ALA A 18 31.75 -4.76 21.80
C ALA A 18 31.83 -4.32 20.34
N ARG A 19 32.98 -4.49 19.68
CA ARG A 19 33.14 -4.21 18.24
C ARG A 19 32.26 -5.13 17.39
N SER A 20 32.28 -6.44 17.68
CA SER A 20 31.45 -7.40 16.96
C SER A 20 29.95 -7.08 17.11
N ASN A 21 29.50 -6.71 18.32
CA ASN A 21 28.12 -6.30 18.55
C ASN A 21 27.76 -5.01 17.80
N ARG A 22 28.67 -4.03 17.77
CA ARG A 22 28.48 -2.81 16.96
C ARG A 22 28.32 -3.15 15.47
N ASP A 23 29.21 -3.98 14.94
CA ASP A 23 29.20 -4.36 13.53
C ASP A 23 27.94 -5.17 13.17
N LEU A 24 27.46 -6.00 14.10
CA LEU A 24 26.19 -6.71 13.96
C LEU A 24 25.00 -5.72 13.90
N VAL A 25 24.93 -4.77 14.83
CA VAL A 25 23.88 -3.73 14.84
C VAL A 25 23.93 -2.90 13.55
N TYR A 26 25.13 -2.52 13.11
CA TYR A 26 25.29 -1.79 11.85
C TYR A 26 24.73 -2.58 10.66
N THR A 27 25.07 -3.87 10.55
CA THR A 27 24.54 -4.75 9.50
C THR A 27 23.02 -4.89 9.58
N GLN A 28 22.46 -4.98 10.78
CA GLN A 28 21.00 -5.03 10.98
C GLN A 28 20.31 -3.74 10.50
N VAL A 29 20.89 -2.58 10.75
CA VAL A 29 20.37 -1.29 10.29
C VAL A 29 20.40 -1.22 8.76
N GLU A 30 21.51 -1.62 8.12
CA GLU A 30 21.62 -1.64 6.65
C GLU A 30 20.62 -2.63 6.03
N GLN A 31 20.42 -3.79 6.65
CA GLN A 31 19.40 -4.75 6.23
C GLN A 31 18.01 -4.15 6.31
N SER A 32 17.67 -3.53 7.45
CA SER A 32 16.36 -2.90 7.67
C SER A 32 16.09 -1.77 6.66
N ARG A 33 17.11 -1.01 6.31
CA ARG A 33 17.03 0.03 5.28
C ARG A 33 16.73 -0.57 3.91
N THR A 34 17.46 -1.62 3.54
CA THR A 34 17.26 -2.32 2.28
C THR A 34 15.85 -2.91 2.19
N ASP A 35 15.38 -3.55 3.26
CA ASP A 35 14.05 -4.14 3.33
C ASP A 35 12.96 -3.07 3.23
N PHE A 36 13.16 -1.92 3.86
CA PHE A 36 12.25 -0.77 3.74
C PHE A 36 12.16 -0.27 2.29
N GLU A 37 13.30 -0.06 1.62
CA GLU A 37 13.31 0.38 0.22
C GLU A 37 12.61 -0.62 -0.71
N LEU A 38 12.85 -1.92 -0.52
CA LEU A 38 12.19 -2.98 -1.29
C LEU A 38 10.67 -2.98 -1.06
N ASN A 39 10.23 -2.81 0.19
CA ASN A 39 8.82 -2.75 0.54
C ASN A 39 8.12 -1.54 -0.10
N VAL A 40 8.74 -0.36 -0.05
CA VAL A 40 8.20 0.83 -0.72
C VAL A 40 8.10 0.63 -2.23
N ARG A 41 9.14 0.09 -2.88
CA ARG A 41 9.12 -0.21 -4.32
C ARG A 41 8.01 -1.20 -4.69
N LYS A 42 7.80 -2.23 -3.85
CA LYS A 42 6.71 -3.21 -4.03
C LYS A 42 5.35 -2.54 -3.95
N LEU A 43 5.13 -1.69 -2.94
CA LEU A 43 3.87 -0.95 -2.76
C LEU A 43 3.59 0.00 -3.93
N VAL A 44 4.59 0.71 -4.44
CA VAL A 44 4.44 1.58 -5.63
C VAL A 44 3.98 0.77 -6.84
N LYS A 45 4.59 -0.40 -7.08
CA LYS A 45 4.16 -1.30 -8.16
C LYS A 45 2.70 -1.78 -7.97
N GLN A 46 2.34 -2.15 -6.75
CA GLN A 46 0.97 -2.56 -6.42
C GLN A 46 -0.03 -1.41 -6.61
N PHE A 47 0.33 -0.19 -6.23
CA PHE A 47 -0.49 1.00 -6.41
C PHE A 47 -0.74 1.29 -7.90
N ASN A 48 0.29 1.21 -8.74
CA ASN A 48 0.16 1.39 -10.19
C ASN A 48 -0.77 0.35 -10.82
N LEU A 49 -0.65 -0.92 -10.42
CA LEU A 49 -1.56 -1.98 -10.85
C LEU A 49 -2.99 -1.74 -10.37
N GLN A 50 -3.15 -1.30 -9.13
CA GLN A 50 -4.48 -1.01 -8.58
C GLN A 50 -5.16 0.16 -9.28
N THR A 51 -4.41 1.18 -9.69
CA THR A 51 -4.92 2.29 -10.51
C THR A 51 -5.52 1.79 -11.82
N GLN A 52 -4.86 0.84 -12.49
CA GLN A 52 -5.40 0.21 -13.69
C GLN A 52 -6.66 -0.61 -13.42
N ARG A 53 -6.67 -1.37 -12.30
CA ARG A 53 -7.84 -2.16 -11.87
C ARG A 53 -9.06 -1.29 -11.62
N VAL A 54 -8.89 -0.14 -10.95
CA VAL A 54 -9.97 0.83 -10.73
C VAL A 54 -10.54 1.31 -12.07
N ARG A 55 -9.66 1.65 -13.02
CA ARG A 55 -10.10 2.11 -14.36
C ARG A 55 -10.89 1.04 -15.11
N ILE A 56 -10.43 -0.20 -15.06
CA ILE A 56 -11.13 -1.33 -15.69
C ILE A 56 -12.47 -1.56 -15.00
N ALA A 57 -12.50 -1.61 -13.67
CA ALA A 57 -13.72 -1.83 -12.91
C ALA A 57 -14.76 -0.72 -13.13
N ALA A 58 -14.33 0.56 -13.25
CA ALA A 58 -15.21 1.68 -13.58
C ALA A 58 -15.86 1.51 -14.96
N ARG A 59 -15.08 1.11 -15.99
CA ARG A 59 -15.61 0.84 -17.33
C ARG A 59 -16.57 -0.35 -17.36
N THR A 60 -16.25 -1.40 -16.58
CA THR A 60 -17.11 -2.58 -16.46
C THR A 60 -18.43 -2.22 -15.80
N ASP A 61 -18.42 -1.43 -14.74
CA ASP A 61 -19.62 -0.93 -14.07
C ASP A 61 -20.49 -0.08 -15.02
N GLU A 62 -19.88 0.86 -15.76
CA GLU A 62 -20.60 1.67 -16.76
C GLU A 62 -21.24 0.79 -17.84
N THR A 63 -20.51 -0.18 -18.35
CA THR A 63 -21.01 -1.10 -19.39
C THR A 63 -22.16 -1.94 -18.87
N ALA A 64 -22.05 -2.48 -17.64
CA ALA A 64 -23.11 -3.26 -17.02
C ALA A 64 -24.38 -2.43 -16.76
N GLN A 65 -24.23 -1.16 -16.39
CA GLN A 65 -25.38 -0.25 -16.26
C GLN A 65 -26.09 -0.03 -17.60
N ARG A 66 -25.35 0.25 -18.68
CA ARG A 66 -25.93 0.42 -20.02
C ARG A 66 -26.63 -0.84 -20.49
N ARG A 67 -26.02 -2.02 -20.27
CA ARG A 67 -26.66 -3.32 -20.61
C ARG A 67 -27.95 -3.53 -19.84
N ASN A 68 -28.00 -3.21 -18.56
CA ASN A 68 -29.21 -3.29 -17.76
C ASN A 68 -30.30 -2.34 -18.26
N GLU A 69 -29.97 -1.11 -18.68
CA GLU A 69 -30.92 -0.18 -19.27
C GLU A 69 -31.54 -0.74 -20.56
N VAL A 70 -30.71 -1.34 -21.42
CA VAL A 70 -31.16 -1.96 -22.67
C VAL A 70 -32.05 -3.17 -22.36
N ALA A 71 -31.63 -4.06 -21.46
CA ALA A 71 -32.40 -5.23 -21.06
C ALA A 71 -33.78 -4.84 -20.50
N ARG A 72 -33.83 -3.78 -19.69
CA ARG A 72 -35.07 -3.23 -19.15
C ARG A 72 -36.01 -2.70 -20.23
N LYS A 73 -35.47 -1.96 -21.22
CA LYS A 73 -36.25 -1.47 -22.36
C LYS A 73 -36.79 -2.62 -23.21
N LEU A 74 -35.98 -3.63 -23.49
CA LEU A 74 -36.39 -4.80 -24.25
C LEU A 74 -37.46 -5.61 -23.51
N TYR A 75 -37.37 -5.73 -22.20
CA TYR A 75 -38.39 -6.40 -21.38
C TYR A 75 -39.73 -5.67 -21.44
N ILE A 76 -39.74 -4.34 -21.32
CA ILE A 76 -40.96 -3.52 -21.41
C ILE A 76 -41.62 -3.66 -22.79
N LEU A 77 -40.81 -3.81 -23.84
CA LEU A 77 -41.29 -4.02 -25.22
C LEU A 77 -41.71 -5.47 -25.51
N GLY A 78 -41.66 -6.36 -24.53
CA GLY A 78 -41.96 -7.78 -24.70
C GLY A 78 -40.97 -8.55 -25.58
N LYS A 79 -39.76 -7.98 -25.79
CA LYS A 79 -38.71 -8.57 -26.64
C LYS A 79 -37.63 -9.32 -25.85
N SER A 80 -37.75 -9.40 -24.54
CA SER A 80 -36.80 -10.11 -23.66
C SER A 80 -37.56 -10.75 -22.50
N THR A 81 -36.96 -11.74 -21.86
CA THR A 81 -37.57 -12.49 -20.78
C THR A 81 -37.24 -11.82 -19.42
N ILE A 82 -38.03 -12.15 -18.37
CA ILE A 82 -37.75 -11.75 -17.00
C ILE A 82 -36.41 -12.32 -16.51
N LEU A 83 -36.03 -13.50 -17.02
CA LEU A 83 -34.76 -14.13 -16.70
C LEU A 83 -33.57 -13.29 -17.19
N ASP A 84 -33.65 -12.79 -18.43
CA ASP A 84 -32.61 -11.91 -19.01
C ASP A 84 -32.51 -10.60 -18.24
N LEU A 85 -33.65 -10.02 -17.83
CA LEU A 85 -33.66 -8.82 -17.02
C LEU A 85 -33.00 -9.06 -15.65
N ASN A 86 -33.36 -10.14 -14.94
CA ASN A 86 -32.76 -10.49 -13.65
C ASN A 86 -31.24 -10.75 -13.76
N ALA A 87 -30.82 -11.43 -14.83
CA ALA A 87 -29.39 -11.64 -15.10
C ALA A 87 -28.64 -10.31 -15.28
N SER A 88 -29.24 -9.36 -16.03
CA SER A 88 -28.63 -8.04 -16.23
C SER A 88 -28.56 -7.19 -14.95
N ILE A 89 -29.55 -7.31 -14.06
CA ILE A 89 -29.53 -6.67 -12.73
C ILE A 89 -28.41 -7.25 -11.87
N ALA A 90 -28.30 -8.57 -11.81
CA ALA A 90 -27.24 -9.24 -11.04
C ALA A 90 -25.84 -8.88 -11.54
N GLU A 91 -25.65 -8.80 -12.86
CA GLU A 91 -24.41 -8.37 -13.50
C GLU A 91 -24.06 -6.92 -13.12
N LYS A 92 -25.02 -6.00 -13.21
CA LYS A 92 -24.86 -4.60 -12.83
C LYS A 92 -24.45 -4.46 -11.36
N ASP A 93 -25.14 -5.18 -10.46
CA ASP A 93 -24.86 -5.10 -9.02
C ASP A 93 -23.49 -5.71 -8.68
N THR A 94 -23.09 -6.75 -9.38
CA THR A 94 -21.75 -7.34 -9.24
C THR A 94 -20.67 -6.41 -9.73
N ALA A 95 -20.84 -5.78 -10.89
CA ALA A 95 -19.90 -4.81 -11.42
C ALA A 95 -19.74 -3.60 -10.48
N ARG A 96 -20.84 -3.10 -9.91
CA ARG A 96 -20.81 -2.02 -8.93
C ARG A 96 -20.04 -2.39 -7.66
N ARG A 97 -20.28 -3.58 -7.10
CA ARG A 97 -19.53 -4.06 -5.93
C ARG A 97 -18.03 -4.17 -6.22
N ASN A 98 -17.68 -4.69 -7.39
CA ASN A 98 -16.29 -4.83 -7.80
C ASN A 98 -15.60 -3.47 -7.96
N TYR A 99 -16.30 -2.48 -8.51
CA TYR A 99 -15.77 -1.10 -8.63
C TYR A 99 -15.53 -0.48 -7.25
N VAL A 100 -16.49 -0.57 -6.34
CA VAL A 100 -16.35 -0.06 -4.96
C VAL A 100 -15.19 -0.74 -4.24
N SER A 101 -15.06 -2.07 -4.38
CA SER A 101 -13.95 -2.82 -3.80
C SER A 101 -12.59 -2.38 -4.38
N ALA A 102 -12.52 -2.14 -5.69
CA ALA A 102 -11.31 -1.65 -6.33
C ALA A 102 -10.92 -0.25 -5.83
N LEU A 103 -11.90 0.65 -5.63
CA LEU A 103 -11.68 1.98 -5.03
C LEU A 103 -11.19 1.89 -3.60
N TYR A 104 -11.80 1.02 -2.78
CA TYR A 104 -11.36 0.79 -1.40
C TYR A 104 -9.90 0.36 -1.35
N ASN A 105 -9.52 -0.63 -2.17
CA ASN A 105 -8.14 -1.11 -2.23
C ASN A 105 -7.16 -0.03 -2.74
N TYR A 106 -7.58 0.82 -3.66
CA TYR A 106 -6.79 1.96 -4.14
C TYR A 106 -6.48 2.94 -3.02
N TRP A 107 -7.51 3.38 -2.28
CA TRP A 107 -7.33 4.31 -1.18
C TRP A 107 -6.54 3.69 -0.02
N SER A 108 -6.76 2.42 0.28
CA SER A 108 -5.97 1.70 1.29
C SER A 108 -4.48 1.70 0.94
N LEU A 109 -4.12 1.38 -0.31
CA LEU A 109 -2.72 1.43 -0.76
C LEU A 109 -2.16 2.85 -0.77
N TYR A 110 -2.96 3.85 -1.16
CA TYR A 110 -2.56 5.25 -1.14
C TYR A 110 -2.17 5.70 0.28
N TYR A 111 -3.04 5.46 1.26
CA TYR A 111 -2.77 5.83 2.64
C TYR A 111 -1.65 5.00 3.27
N THR A 112 -1.49 3.75 2.87
CA THR A 112 -0.34 2.94 3.28
C THR A 112 0.97 3.53 2.78
N LEU A 113 1.05 3.91 1.50
CA LEU A 113 2.21 4.59 0.93
C LEU A 113 2.49 5.91 1.65
N ARG A 114 1.45 6.73 1.83
CA ARG A 114 1.55 8.02 2.53
C ARG A 114 2.09 7.85 3.95
N SER A 115 1.58 6.86 4.69
CA SER A 115 2.05 6.55 6.05
C SER A 115 3.49 6.06 6.09
N MET A 116 3.89 5.19 5.15
CA MET A 116 5.25 4.65 5.11
C MET A 116 6.30 5.67 4.68
N THR A 117 5.95 6.54 3.73
CA THR A 117 6.87 7.55 3.19
C THR A 117 6.84 8.86 3.97
N LEU A 118 5.84 9.05 4.82
CA LEU A 118 5.55 10.33 5.50
C LEU A 118 5.49 11.50 4.51
N TYR A 119 4.95 11.25 3.32
CA TYR A 119 4.87 12.21 2.23
C TYR A 119 3.43 12.39 1.75
N ASP A 120 2.99 13.63 1.61
CA ASP A 120 1.71 13.99 1.02
C ASP A 120 1.86 14.17 -0.49
N PHE A 121 1.39 13.17 -1.25
CA PHE A 121 1.50 13.15 -2.71
C PHE A 121 0.58 14.16 -3.40
N GLU A 122 -0.48 14.65 -2.73
CA GLU A 122 -1.37 15.68 -3.28
C GLU A 122 -0.77 17.07 -3.13
N ARG A 123 -0.21 17.35 -1.95
CA ARG A 123 0.39 18.65 -1.62
C ARG A 123 1.88 18.72 -1.98
N ASN A 124 2.46 17.60 -2.34
CA ASN A 124 3.86 17.47 -2.74
C ASN A 124 4.84 17.92 -1.63
N MET A 125 4.53 17.56 -0.36
CA MET A 125 5.28 17.97 0.83
C MET A 125 5.44 16.82 1.83
N LEU A 126 6.44 16.91 2.69
CA LEU A 126 6.59 15.98 3.81
C LEU A 126 5.49 16.21 4.85
N LEU A 127 5.04 15.13 5.49
CA LEU A 127 4.06 15.16 6.58
C LEU A 127 4.72 15.44 7.95
N THR A 128 6.05 15.32 8.02
CA THR A 128 6.82 15.61 9.23
C THR A 128 7.11 17.11 9.30
N GLU A 129 6.72 17.76 10.38
CA GLU A 129 7.22 19.08 10.71
C GLU A 129 8.72 18.99 11.06
N ASP A 130 9.51 19.88 10.51
CA ASP A 130 10.91 20.00 10.88
C ASP A 130 10.98 20.73 12.23
N TYR A 131 11.03 19.94 13.32
CA TYR A 131 11.11 20.49 14.68
C TYR A 131 12.35 21.34 14.91
N ASN A 132 13.37 21.27 14.04
CA ASN A 132 14.54 22.13 14.15
C ASN A 132 14.23 23.60 13.81
N LEU A 133 13.15 23.86 13.04
CA LEU A 133 12.66 25.21 12.75
C LEU A 133 11.84 25.83 13.88
N LEU A 134 11.46 25.03 14.91
CA LEU A 134 10.70 25.51 16.06
C LEU A 134 11.60 25.87 17.27
N ILE A 135 12.91 25.69 17.16
CA ILE A 135 13.88 25.91 18.25
C ILE A 135 14.68 27.22 18.04
N GLU A 136 14.41 27.97 16.98
CA GLU A 136 14.85 29.35 16.83
C GLU A 136 13.81 30.31 17.44
#